data_0ca3bbd1aa0477708e31cbdf50e7a0d0
#
_entry.id   0ca3bbd1aa0477708e31cbdf50e7a0d0
#
_cell.length_a   1.000
_cell.length_b   1.000
_cell.length_c   1.000
_cell.angle_alpha   90.00
_cell.angle_beta   90.00
_cell.angle_gamma   90.00
#
_symmetry.space_group_name_H-M   'P 1'
#
loop_
_entity.id
_entity.type
_entity.pdbx_description
1 polymer ?
#
loop_
_entity_poly.entity_id
_entity_poly.type
_entity_poly.pdbx_seq_one_letter_code
_entity_poly.pdbx_strand_id
1 'polypeptide(L)' 'MKSITCKQLGGACDLALHGGTADEIIKAQDQHLKEVVAGGDNTHASALKDMQGRWKHPISGMRWYRNAKRTFAALPEM' A
#
# COMPACT_ATOMS: atom_id res chain seq x y z
N MET A 1 -7.62 -11.22 11.01
CA MET A 1 -7.33 -10.48 9.76
C MET A 1 -7.56 -9.00 9.99
N LYS A 2 -6.71 -8.16 9.45
CA LYS A 2 -6.81 -6.71 9.61
C LYS A 2 -7.10 -6.06 8.26
N SER A 3 -7.57 -4.81 8.28
CA SER A 3 -7.77 -4.07 7.03
C SER A 3 -7.17 -2.67 7.14
N ILE A 4 -6.74 -2.15 6.00
CA ILE A 4 -6.20 -0.80 5.85
C ILE A 4 -6.60 -0.30 4.46
N THR A 5 -6.91 0.99 4.33
CA THR A 5 -7.34 1.51 3.04
C THR A 5 -6.15 1.83 2.14
N CYS A 6 -6.40 1.82 0.83
CA CYS A 6 -5.42 2.26 -0.17
C CYS A 6 -4.88 3.65 0.20
N LYS A 7 -5.76 4.57 0.60
CA LYS A 7 -5.41 5.94 0.98
C LYS A 7 -4.46 5.97 2.18
N GLN A 8 -4.67 5.12 3.17
CA GLN A 8 -3.82 5.05 4.36
C GLN A 8 -2.40 4.59 4.03
N LEU A 9 -2.24 3.84 2.94
CA LEU A 9 -0.94 3.40 2.44
C LEU A 9 -0.33 4.34 1.40
N GLY A 10 -0.94 5.50 1.18
CA GLY A 10 -0.43 6.50 0.25
C GLY A 10 -1.10 6.50 -1.12
N GLY A 11 -2.15 5.71 -1.29
CA GLY A 11 -2.92 5.69 -2.53
C GLY A 11 -3.99 6.77 -2.59
N ALA A 12 -4.89 6.64 -3.54
CA ALA A 12 -5.85 7.69 -3.88
C ALA A 12 -7.32 7.33 -3.62
N CYS A 13 -7.62 6.16 -3.07
CA CYS A 13 -9.02 5.75 -2.85
C CYS A 13 -9.21 5.09 -1.49
N ASP A 14 -10.47 4.83 -1.14
CA ASP A 14 -10.85 4.27 0.15
C ASP A 14 -11.05 2.75 0.11
N LEU A 15 -10.54 2.08 -0.93
CA LEU A 15 -10.65 0.63 -1.01
C LEU A 15 -9.98 -0.02 0.21
N ALA A 16 -10.73 -0.85 0.93
CA ALA A 16 -10.20 -1.59 2.07
C ALA A 16 -9.41 -2.80 1.57
N LEU A 17 -8.17 -2.90 2.03
CA LEU A 17 -7.29 -4.03 1.74
C LEU A 17 -7.21 -4.91 2.99
N HIS A 18 -7.30 -6.21 2.83
CA HIS A 18 -7.34 -7.15 3.94
C HIS A 18 -6.14 -8.08 3.91
N GLY A 19 -5.65 -8.44 5.08
CA GLY A 19 -4.55 -9.39 5.20
C GLY A 19 -4.28 -9.78 6.64
N GLY A 20 -3.65 -10.92 6.83
CA GLY A 20 -3.22 -11.40 8.14
C GLY A 20 -1.88 -10.84 8.56
N THR A 21 -1.09 -10.31 7.62
CA THR A 21 0.21 -9.69 7.87
C THR A 21 0.34 -8.40 7.09
N ALA A 22 1.28 -7.54 7.50
CA ALA A 22 1.57 -6.31 6.78
C ALA A 22 2.02 -6.61 5.34
N ASP A 23 2.82 -7.66 5.13
CA ASP A 23 3.29 -8.02 3.80
C ASP A 23 2.15 -8.39 2.85
N GLU A 24 1.13 -9.09 3.36
CA GLU A 24 -0.05 -9.43 2.55
C GLU A 24 -0.80 -8.19 2.11
N ILE A 25 -0.96 -7.22 3.01
CA ILE A 25 -1.63 -5.95 2.69
C ILE A 25 -0.82 -5.15 1.69
N ILE A 26 0.51 -5.12 1.85
CA ILE A 26 1.40 -4.40 0.93
C ILE A 26 1.33 -5.00 -0.47
N LYS A 27 1.30 -6.32 -0.57
CA LYS A 27 1.12 -7.00 -1.87
C LYS A 27 -0.24 -6.68 -2.49
N ALA A 28 -1.30 -6.64 -1.69
CA ALA A 28 -2.63 -6.28 -2.16
C ALA A 28 -2.66 -4.85 -2.67
N GLN A 29 -1.98 -3.92 -2.00
CA GLN A 29 -1.85 -2.55 -2.45
C GLN A 29 -1.11 -2.45 -3.77
N ASP A 30 -0.01 -3.17 -3.92
CA ASP A 30 0.78 -3.23 -5.14
C ASP A 30 -0.08 -3.70 -6.32
N GLN A 31 -0.80 -4.81 -6.12
CA GLN A 31 -1.70 -5.36 -7.12
C GLN A 31 -2.80 -4.37 -7.50
N HIS A 32 -3.42 -3.75 -6.49
CA HIS A 32 -4.47 -2.76 -6.69
C HIS A 32 -3.99 -1.58 -7.53
N LEU A 33 -2.83 -1.00 -7.19
CA LEU A 33 -2.28 0.14 -7.93
C LEU A 33 -1.99 -0.23 -9.38
N LYS A 34 -1.41 -1.40 -9.62
CA LYS A 34 -1.12 -1.87 -10.97
C LYS A 34 -2.39 -2.06 -11.79
N GLU A 35 -3.42 -2.65 -11.20
CA GLU A 35 -4.67 -2.92 -11.90
C GLU A 35 -5.43 -1.64 -12.27
N VAL A 36 -5.55 -0.70 -11.35
CA VAL A 36 -6.31 0.53 -11.62
C VAL A 36 -5.57 1.42 -12.63
N VAL A 37 -4.25 1.51 -12.56
CA VAL A 37 -3.46 2.29 -13.51
C VAL A 37 -3.53 1.65 -14.90
N ALA A 38 -3.46 0.33 -14.99
CA ALA A 38 -3.61 -0.39 -16.25
C ALA A 38 -4.99 -0.17 -16.87
N GLY A 39 -6.02 0.06 -16.03
CA GLY A 39 -7.37 0.38 -16.49
C GLY A 39 -7.59 1.84 -16.86
N GLY A 40 -6.55 2.67 -16.81
CA GLY A 40 -6.62 4.08 -17.21
C GLY A 40 -6.84 5.07 -16.06
N ASP A 41 -6.73 4.63 -14.80
CA ASP A 41 -6.92 5.51 -13.65
C ASP A 41 -5.70 6.38 -13.42
N ASN A 42 -5.83 7.67 -13.66
CA ASN A 42 -4.75 8.63 -13.48
C ASN A 42 -4.56 9.07 -12.01
N THR A 43 -5.57 8.88 -11.17
CA THR A 43 -5.47 9.29 -9.77
C THR A 43 -4.52 8.40 -8.97
N HIS A 44 -4.34 7.15 -9.40
CA HIS A 44 -3.42 6.21 -8.76
C HIS A 44 -2.03 6.19 -9.39
N ALA A 45 -1.82 6.88 -10.51
CA ALA A 45 -0.55 6.85 -11.23
C ALA A 45 0.61 7.36 -10.37
N SER A 46 0.40 8.44 -9.62
CA SER A 46 1.40 8.99 -8.71
C SER A 46 1.76 8.01 -7.60
N ALA A 47 0.75 7.35 -7.00
CA ALA A 47 0.97 6.36 -5.96
C ALA A 47 1.75 5.15 -6.48
N LEU A 48 1.46 4.69 -7.70
CA LEU A 48 2.19 3.59 -8.32
C LEU A 48 3.66 3.98 -8.56
N LYS A 49 3.89 5.20 -9.03
CA LYS A 49 5.24 5.71 -9.25
C LYS A 49 6.02 5.78 -7.94
N ASP A 50 5.39 6.28 -6.88
CA ASP A 50 6.02 6.36 -5.56
C ASP A 50 6.38 4.97 -5.03
N MET A 51 5.48 4.00 -5.18
CA MET A 51 5.72 2.63 -4.77
C MET A 51 6.91 2.02 -5.52
N GLN A 52 6.97 2.21 -6.84
CA GLN A 52 8.09 1.73 -7.64
C GLN A 52 9.41 2.41 -7.22
N GLY A 53 9.35 3.69 -6.88
CA GLY A 53 10.51 4.42 -6.36
C GLY A 53 11.01 3.86 -5.03
N ARG A 54 10.10 3.42 -4.16
CA ARG A 54 10.49 2.82 -2.87
C ARG A 54 11.31 1.55 -3.07
N TRP A 55 10.97 0.73 -4.05
CA TRP A 55 11.71 -0.49 -4.34
C TRP A 55 13.09 -0.21 -4.94
N LYS A 56 13.28 0.94 -5.60
CA LYS A 56 14.55 1.36 -6.17
C LYS A 56 15.48 2.04 -5.17
N HIS A 57 14.93 2.57 -4.07
CA HIS A 57 15.68 3.31 -3.06
C HIS A 57 15.58 2.60 -1.72
N PRO A 58 16.53 1.73 -1.37
CA PRO A 58 16.43 0.85 -0.19
C PRO A 58 16.18 1.58 1.13
N ILE A 59 16.83 2.72 1.34
CA ILE A 59 16.70 3.45 2.61
C ILE A 59 15.29 4.01 2.77
N SER A 60 14.77 4.70 1.75
CA SER A 60 13.41 5.24 1.75
C SER A 60 12.37 4.12 1.80
N GLY A 61 12.59 3.04 1.06
CA GLY A 61 11.71 1.89 1.04
C GLY A 61 11.61 1.21 2.39
N MET A 62 12.74 1.04 3.08
CA MET A 62 12.76 0.43 4.42
C MET A 62 12.05 1.31 5.45
N ARG A 63 12.21 2.62 5.37
CA ARG A 63 11.53 3.54 6.27
C ARG A 63 10.02 3.46 6.08
N TRP A 64 9.56 3.49 4.85
CA TRP A 64 8.14 3.34 4.52
C TRP A 64 7.60 2.00 5.02
N TYR A 65 8.35 0.92 4.78
CA TYR A 65 7.97 -0.43 5.20
C TYR A 65 7.81 -0.52 6.72
N ARG A 66 8.76 0.04 7.48
CA ARG A 66 8.65 0.07 8.95
C ARG A 66 7.42 0.82 9.41
N ASN A 67 7.12 1.95 8.79
CA ASN A 67 5.95 2.74 9.14
C ASN A 67 4.67 1.97 8.81
N ALA A 68 4.63 1.28 7.67
CA ALA A 68 3.49 0.45 7.28
C ALA A 68 3.28 -0.69 8.27
N LYS A 69 4.34 -1.36 8.70
CA LYS A 69 4.27 -2.43 9.71
C LYS A 69 3.77 -1.89 11.05
N ARG A 70 4.23 -0.73 11.46
CA ARG A 70 3.79 -0.10 12.70
C ARG A 70 2.31 0.26 12.64
N THR A 71 1.87 0.84 11.53
CA THR A 71 0.46 1.17 11.31
C THR A 71 -0.39 -0.09 11.36
N PHE A 72 0.04 -1.15 10.69
CA PHE A 72 -0.66 -2.43 10.70
C PHE A 72 -0.76 -3.01 12.10
N ALA A 73 0.31 -2.98 12.88
CA ALA A 73 0.35 -3.52 14.23
C ALA A 73 -0.63 -2.77 15.18
N ALA A 74 -0.85 -1.49 14.92
CA ALA A 74 -1.76 -0.67 15.74
C ALA A 74 -3.23 -0.87 15.38
N LEU A 75 -3.56 -1.54 14.27
CA LEU A 75 -4.94 -1.77 13.86
C LEU A 75 -5.58 -2.88 14.71
N PRO A 76 -6.88 -2.77 14.99
CA PRO A 76 -7.58 -3.85 15.68
C PRO A 76 -7.74 -5.07 14.79
N GLU A 77 -7.76 -6.24 15.42
CA GLU A 77 -8.07 -7.48 14.73
C GLU A 77 -9.56 -7.51 14.41
N MET A 78 -9.92 -7.96 13.20
CA MET A 78 -11.33 -8.07 12.81
C MET A 78 -11.83 -9.50 12.88
#